data_3ed1f50225d0d19b44632569113409c3
#
_entry.id   3ed1f50225d0d19b44632569113409c3
#
_cell.length_a   1.000
_cell.length_b   1.000
_cell.length_c   1.000
_cell.angle_alpha   90.00
_cell.angle_beta   90.00
_cell.angle_gamma   90.00
#
_symmetry.space_group_name_H-M   'P 1'
#
loop_
_entity.id
_entity.type
_entity.pdbx_description
1 polymer ?
#
loop_
_entity_poly.entity_id
_entity_poly.type
_entity_poly.pdbx_seq_one_letter_code
_entity_poly.pdbx_strand_id
1 'polypeptide(L)'
;MFGLPMVPRLVKQLFSEPATNCFPARHLPPSVTDFLAAVGKGKAQLVAPVPLPPRFKGKLAYDRTKCTGCGLCARVCPANVIEVHKEQKYITVFQGHCIQCEQCCEACPTNCLSMSPEFLTASPDRFSPSLILE
;
A
#
# COMPACT_ATOMS: atom_id res chain seq x y z
N MET A 1 -9.42 -46.38 -15.83
CA MET A 1 -10.38 -45.23 -15.87
C MET A 1 -9.74 -44.03 -15.15
N PHE A 2 -9.20 -43.11 -15.89
CA PHE A 2 -8.68 -41.85 -15.31
C PHE A 2 -9.89 -40.96 -15.00
N GLY A 3 -10.38 -41.04 -13.77
CA GLY A 3 -11.36 -40.08 -13.29
C GLY A 3 -10.71 -38.69 -13.22
N LEU A 4 -11.20 -37.75 -13.97
CA LEU A 4 -10.77 -36.36 -13.92
C LEU A 4 -11.32 -35.71 -12.63
N PRO A 5 -10.56 -35.66 -11.54
CA PRO A 5 -11.06 -35.20 -10.23
C PRO A 5 -11.43 -33.71 -10.25
N MET A 6 -11.04 -32.97 -11.30
CA MET A 6 -11.34 -31.56 -11.46
C MET A 6 -12.71 -31.27 -12.05
N VAL A 7 -13.31 -32.23 -12.81
CA VAL A 7 -14.59 -32.00 -13.49
C VAL A 7 -15.72 -31.56 -12.54
N PRO A 8 -15.95 -32.23 -11.39
CA PRO A 8 -17.01 -31.81 -10.48
C PRO A 8 -16.77 -30.42 -9.87
N ARG A 9 -15.50 -30.02 -9.72
CA ARG A 9 -15.15 -28.67 -9.25
C ARG A 9 -15.42 -27.61 -10.31
N LEU A 10 -15.11 -27.87 -11.58
CA LEU A 10 -15.39 -26.99 -12.70
C LEU A 10 -16.90 -26.80 -12.89
N VAL A 11 -17.68 -27.89 -12.81
CA VAL A 11 -19.14 -27.82 -12.87
C VAL A 11 -19.72 -27.00 -11.72
N LYS A 12 -19.19 -27.17 -10.49
CA LYS A 12 -19.59 -26.35 -9.36
C LYS A 12 -19.26 -24.86 -9.56
N GLN A 13 -18.10 -24.55 -10.13
CA GLN A 13 -17.70 -23.16 -10.42
C GLN A 13 -18.58 -22.51 -11.49
N LEU A 14 -19.08 -23.29 -12.47
CA LEU A 14 -19.98 -22.78 -13.52
C LEU A 14 -21.28 -22.21 -12.93
N PHE A 15 -21.76 -22.79 -11.83
CA PHE A 15 -23.00 -22.39 -11.16
C PHE A 15 -22.76 -21.56 -9.87
N SER A 16 -21.51 -21.24 -9.51
CA SER A 16 -21.21 -20.39 -8.37
C SER A 16 -21.19 -18.92 -8.79
N GLU A 17 -21.53 -18.04 -7.86
CA GLU A 17 -21.40 -16.60 -8.09
C GLU A 17 -19.94 -16.23 -8.38
N PRO A 18 -19.68 -15.25 -9.28
CA PRO A 18 -18.33 -14.79 -9.57
C PRO A 18 -17.66 -14.29 -8.29
N ALA A 19 -16.48 -14.82 -7.97
CA ALA A 19 -15.67 -14.35 -6.84
C ALA A 19 -15.05 -12.95 -7.09
N THR A 20 -15.09 -12.48 -8.34
CA THR A 20 -14.62 -11.16 -8.72
C THR A 20 -15.54 -10.08 -8.19
N ASN A 21 -14.98 -9.16 -7.42
CA ASN A 21 -15.70 -7.98 -6.97
C ASN A 21 -16.00 -7.07 -8.19
N CYS A 22 -17.27 -6.67 -8.36
CA CYS A 22 -17.66 -5.73 -9.41
C CYS A 22 -17.20 -4.28 -9.07
N PHE A 23 -16.02 -4.16 -8.52
CA PHE A 23 -15.38 -2.86 -8.27
C PHE A 23 -14.97 -2.21 -9.62
N PRO A 24 -15.18 -0.91 -9.82
CA PRO A 24 -15.80 0.04 -8.89
C PRO A 24 -17.32 0.17 -9.00
N ALA A 25 -17.97 -0.48 -9.97
CA ALA A 25 -19.39 -0.28 -10.30
C ALA A 25 -20.34 -0.49 -9.11
N ARG A 26 -20.03 -1.44 -8.23
CA ARG A 26 -20.85 -1.74 -7.04
C ARG A 26 -20.89 -0.59 -6.02
N HIS A 27 -19.86 0.26 -6.02
CA HIS A 27 -19.68 1.34 -5.04
C HIS A 27 -19.88 2.73 -5.66
N LEU A 28 -20.18 2.80 -6.96
CA LEU A 28 -20.42 4.07 -7.64
C LEU A 28 -21.84 4.58 -7.32
N PRO A 29 -21.98 5.87 -7.02
CA PRO A 29 -23.28 6.51 -6.91
C PRO A 29 -23.95 6.56 -8.30
N PRO A 30 -25.31 6.65 -8.38
CA PRO A 30 -26.02 6.74 -9.64
C PRO A 30 -25.61 7.92 -10.53
N SER A 31 -25.21 9.03 -9.91
CA SER A 31 -24.65 10.20 -10.57
C SER A 31 -23.40 10.65 -9.83
N VAL A 32 -22.25 10.59 -10.49
CA VAL A 32 -20.97 10.99 -9.91
C VAL A 32 -20.90 12.53 -9.76
N THR A 33 -21.45 13.25 -10.71
CA THR A 33 -21.48 14.73 -10.70
C THR A 33 -22.29 15.29 -9.53
N ASP A 34 -23.47 14.73 -9.27
CA ASP A 34 -24.31 15.16 -8.15
C ASP A 34 -23.70 14.76 -6.80
N PHE A 35 -23.06 13.59 -6.76
CA PHE A 35 -22.34 13.14 -5.56
C PHE A 35 -21.16 14.09 -5.24
N LEU A 36 -20.33 14.46 -6.23
CA LEU A 36 -19.21 15.40 -6.03
C LEU A 36 -19.71 16.79 -5.64
N ALA A 37 -20.82 17.25 -6.20
CA ALA A 37 -21.45 18.51 -5.80
C ALA A 37 -21.97 18.45 -4.35
N ALA A 38 -22.47 17.30 -3.90
CA ALA A 38 -22.89 17.08 -2.52
C ALA A 38 -21.70 17.05 -1.55
N VAL A 39 -20.57 16.46 -1.96
CA VAL A 39 -19.31 16.47 -1.19
C VAL A 39 -18.78 17.90 -1.06
N GLY A 40 -18.77 18.68 -2.13
CA GLY A 40 -18.36 20.08 -2.11
C GLY A 40 -19.23 20.96 -1.20
N LYS A 41 -20.49 20.60 -0.98
CA LYS A 41 -21.42 21.27 -0.06
C LYS A 41 -21.38 20.69 1.37
N GLY A 42 -20.48 19.75 1.67
CA GLY A 42 -20.38 19.10 2.97
C GLY A 42 -21.55 18.17 3.35
N LYS A 43 -22.43 17.83 2.37
CA LYS A 43 -23.59 16.94 2.59
C LYS A 43 -23.28 15.44 2.43
N ALA A 44 -22.12 15.11 1.87
CA ALA A 44 -21.65 13.75 1.68
C ALA A 44 -20.15 13.67 1.97
N GLN A 45 -19.67 12.50 2.38
CA GLN A 45 -18.24 12.26 2.60
C GLN A 45 -17.74 11.17 1.64
N LEU A 46 -16.50 11.36 1.18
CA LEU A 46 -15.79 10.32 0.47
C LEU A 46 -15.31 9.26 1.48
N VAL A 47 -15.80 8.06 1.34
CA VAL A 47 -15.40 6.92 2.17
C VAL A 47 -14.69 5.93 1.27
N ALA A 48 -13.61 5.30 1.79
CA ALA A 48 -12.93 4.24 1.04
C ALA A 48 -13.92 3.10 0.73
N PRO A 49 -14.01 2.65 -0.54
CA PRO A 49 -15.01 1.65 -0.95
C PRO A 49 -14.73 0.26 -0.38
N VAL A 50 -13.50 0.02 0.08
CA VAL A 50 -13.08 -1.26 0.65
C VAL A 50 -12.43 -1.00 2.00
N PRO A 51 -12.88 -1.66 3.10
CA PRO A 51 -12.21 -1.55 4.39
C PRO A 51 -10.82 -2.18 4.29
N LEU A 52 -9.79 -1.45 4.74
CA LEU A 52 -8.43 -1.96 4.76
C LEU A 52 -8.28 -3.02 5.85
N PRO A 53 -7.66 -4.17 5.55
CA PRO A 53 -7.39 -5.18 6.57
C PRO A 53 -6.38 -4.67 7.61
N PRO A 54 -6.40 -5.16 8.87
CA PRO A 54 -5.56 -4.66 9.96
C PRO A 54 -4.05 -4.76 9.71
N ARG A 55 -3.64 -5.65 8.80
CA ARG A 55 -2.22 -5.88 8.43
C ARG A 55 -1.93 -5.40 7.02
N PHE A 56 -2.60 -4.36 6.57
CA PHE A 56 -2.36 -3.81 5.25
C PHE A 56 -0.99 -3.11 5.20
N LYS A 57 -0.20 -3.49 4.20
CA LYS A 57 1.12 -2.91 3.94
C LYS A 57 0.98 -1.81 2.89
N GLY A 58 0.71 -0.60 3.35
CA GLY A 58 0.62 0.56 2.48
C GLY A 58 1.94 1.31 2.37
N LYS A 59 1.88 2.61 2.41
CA LYS A 59 3.03 3.52 2.31
C LYS A 59 3.95 3.38 3.52
N LEU A 60 5.27 3.36 3.28
CA LEU A 60 6.26 3.41 4.36
C LEU A 60 6.19 4.79 5.04
N ALA A 61 6.13 4.79 6.36
CA ALA A 61 6.25 5.98 7.21
C ALA A 61 7.59 5.96 7.92
N TYR A 62 8.25 7.12 8.00
CA TYR A 62 9.56 7.29 8.62
C TYR A 62 9.52 8.38 9.68
N ASP A 63 10.00 8.05 10.87
CA ASP A 63 10.18 8.98 12.00
C ASP A 63 11.68 9.26 12.19
N ARG A 64 12.11 10.40 11.68
CA ARG A 64 13.51 10.83 11.75
C ARG A 64 14.01 10.99 13.20
N THR A 65 13.13 11.35 14.13
CA THR A 65 13.51 11.62 15.53
C THR A 65 14.00 10.37 16.26
N LYS A 66 13.51 9.19 15.84
CA LYS A 66 13.88 7.87 16.39
C LYS A 66 15.06 7.24 15.66
N CYS A 67 15.44 7.76 14.51
CA CYS A 67 16.48 7.15 13.69
C CYS A 67 17.88 7.35 14.27
N THR A 68 18.66 6.27 14.35
CA THR A 68 20.06 6.29 14.79
C THR A 68 21.07 6.22 13.65
N GLY A 69 20.62 6.07 12.40
CA GLY A 69 21.49 5.91 11.24
C GLY A 69 22.28 4.60 11.22
N CYS A 70 21.80 3.54 11.90
CA CYS A 70 22.55 2.27 12.04
C CYS A 70 22.71 1.49 10.73
N GLY A 71 21.90 1.75 9.70
CA GLY A 71 22.00 1.15 8.37
C GLY A 71 21.48 -0.28 8.25
N LEU A 72 20.83 -0.86 9.27
CA LEU A 72 20.25 -2.20 9.20
C LEU A 72 19.14 -2.27 8.15
N CYS A 73 18.29 -1.25 8.08
CA CYS A 73 17.21 -1.17 7.09
C CYS A 73 17.72 -1.21 5.64
N ALA A 74 18.84 -0.54 5.35
CA ALA A 74 19.46 -0.58 4.02
C ALA A 74 20.02 -1.97 3.68
N ARG A 75 20.60 -2.67 4.67
CA ARG A 75 21.16 -4.02 4.44
C ARG A 75 20.13 -5.09 4.17
N VAL A 76 18.93 -4.96 4.74
CA VAL A 76 17.84 -5.93 4.53
C VAL A 76 16.93 -5.55 3.36
N CYS A 77 17.12 -4.38 2.76
CA CYS A 77 16.28 -3.91 1.66
C CYS A 77 16.58 -4.66 0.35
N PRO A 78 15.68 -5.49 -0.18
CA PRO A 78 15.95 -6.23 -1.42
C PRO A 78 15.95 -5.33 -2.65
N ALA A 79 15.28 -4.17 -2.57
CA ALA A 79 15.20 -3.21 -3.67
C ALA A 79 16.30 -2.13 -3.63
N ASN A 80 17.14 -2.11 -2.59
CA ASN A 80 18.21 -1.12 -2.39
C ASN A 80 17.74 0.34 -2.50
N VAL A 81 16.58 0.66 -1.93
CA VAL A 81 15.96 1.99 -2.02
C VAL A 81 16.22 2.88 -0.81
N ILE A 82 17.12 2.46 0.09
CA ILE A 82 17.43 3.18 1.33
C ILE A 82 18.88 3.62 1.33
N GLU A 83 19.08 4.91 1.34
CA GLU A 83 20.40 5.54 1.52
C GLU A 83 20.60 5.92 2.99
N VAL A 84 21.81 5.68 3.52
CA VAL A 84 22.13 5.91 4.93
C VAL A 84 23.12 7.05 5.09
N HIS A 85 22.72 8.08 5.80
CA HIS A 85 23.55 9.23 6.15
C HIS A 85 24.05 9.10 7.60
N LYS A 86 25.14 8.33 7.80
CA LYS A 86 25.65 7.98 9.13
C LYS A 86 26.07 9.18 9.96
N GLU A 87 26.67 10.19 9.34
CA GLU A 87 27.14 11.41 10.01
C GLU A 87 25.97 12.22 10.58
N GLN A 88 24.87 12.26 9.85
CA GLN A 88 23.68 13.04 10.18
C GLN A 88 22.60 12.20 10.88
N LYS A 89 22.84 10.88 11.04
CA LYS A 89 21.98 9.91 11.72
C LYS A 89 20.56 9.86 11.15
N TYR A 90 20.41 9.87 9.83
CA TYR A 90 19.13 9.68 9.17
C TYR A 90 19.27 8.81 7.91
N ILE A 91 18.15 8.49 7.31
CA ILE A 91 18.05 7.72 6.06
C ILE A 91 17.17 8.47 5.07
N THR A 92 17.47 8.29 3.79
CA THR A 92 16.60 8.70 2.69
C THR A 92 15.99 7.45 2.05
N VAL A 93 14.69 7.42 1.87
CA VAL A 93 13.99 6.28 1.27
C VAL A 93 13.27 6.70 -0.01
N PHE A 94 13.60 6.04 -1.13
CA PHE A 94 12.95 6.26 -2.42
C PHE A 94 11.71 5.37 -2.54
N GLN A 95 10.56 5.87 -2.11
CA GLN A 95 9.31 5.12 -2.11
C GLN A 95 8.83 4.67 -3.49
N GLY A 96 9.14 5.43 -4.53
CA GLY A 96 8.77 5.09 -5.91
C GLY A 96 9.35 3.76 -6.40
N HIS A 97 10.38 3.23 -5.76
CA HIS A 97 11.00 1.94 -6.06
C HIS A 97 10.80 0.88 -4.95
N CYS A 98 10.07 1.24 -3.89
CA CYS A 98 9.84 0.36 -2.75
C CYS A 98 8.83 -0.73 -3.09
N ILE A 99 9.16 -1.99 -2.78
CA ILE A 99 8.27 -3.15 -2.97
C ILE A 99 7.35 -3.41 -1.76
N GLN A 100 7.38 -2.56 -0.73
CA GLN A 100 6.52 -2.62 0.46
C GLN A 100 6.58 -3.96 1.21
N CYS A 101 7.76 -4.59 1.27
CA CYS A 101 7.95 -5.90 1.90
C CYS A 101 7.98 -5.86 3.44
N GLU A 102 8.10 -4.66 4.08
CA GLU A 102 8.13 -4.44 5.53
C GLU A 102 9.42 -4.90 6.25
N GLN A 103 10.37 -5.57 5.59
CA GLN A 103 11.59 -6.07 6.22
C GLN A 103 12.40 -4.99 6.94
N CYS A 104 12.42 -3.76 6.41
CA CYS A 104 13.11 -2.66 7.05
C CYS A 104 12.44 -2.21 8.36
N CYS A 105 11.12 -2.35 8.48
CA CYS A 105 10.38 -2.08 9.72
C CYS A 105 10.70 -3.11 10.78
N GLU A 106 10.69 -4.40 10.42
CA GLU A 106 11.01 -5.51 11.34
C GLU A 106 12.47 -5.50 11.80
N ALA A 107 13.40 -5.10 10.92
CA ALA A 107 14.82 -5.02 11.25
C ALA A 107 15.21 -3.77 12.06
N CYS A 108 14.32 -2.80 12.22
CA CYS A 108 14.64 -1.53 12.86
C CYS A 108 14.59 -1.64 14.39
N PRO A 109 15.72 -1.47 15.09
CA PRO A 109 15.78 -1.61 16.55
C PRO A 109 15.06 -0.49 17.30
N THR A 110 14.87 0.66 16.64
CA THR A 110 14.24 1.85 17.24
C THR A 110 12.81 2.07 16.75
N ASN A 111 12.28 1.17 15.90
CA ASN A 111 10.95 1.28 15.30
C ASN A 111 10.70 2.66 14.65
N CYS A 112 11.72 3.20 13.98
CA CYS A 112 11.61 4.47 13.26
C CYS A 112 10.91 4.33 11.90
N LEU A 113 10.72 3.09 11.42
CA LEU A 113 10.02 2.75 10.19
C LEU A 113 8.76 1.95 10.51
N SER A 114 7.66 2.28 9.87
CA SER A 114 6.37 1.59 10.01
C SER A 114 5.59 1.61 8.70
N MET A 115 4.64 0.69 8.55
CA MET A 115 3.73 0.71 7.41
C MET A 115 2.47 1.49 7.77
N SER A 116 2.11 2.45 6.95
CA SER A 116 0.86 3.21 7.10
C SER A 116 -0.29 2.54 6.32
N PRO A 117 -1.54 2.82 6.65
CA PRO A 117 -2.68 2.36 5.87
C PRO A 117 -2.84 3.12 4.54
N GLU A 118 -2.09 4.19 4.31
CA GLU A 118 -2.12 4.94 3.07
C GLU A 118 -1.47 4.15 1.93
N PHE A 119 -2.12 4.11 0.76
CA PHE A 119 -1.64 3.38 -0.41
C PHE A 119 -1.59 4.23 -1.69
N LEU A 120 -2.11 5.45 -1.65
CA LEU A 120 -2.08 6.35 -2.81
C LEU A 120 -0.70 6.99 -2.93
N THR A 121 0.17 6.35 -3.72
CA THR A 121 1.52 6.81 -4.04
C THR A 121 1.69 6.82 -5.55
N ALA A 122 1.15 7.80 -6.23
CA ALA A 122 1.28 7.95 -7.67
C ALA A 122 1.87 9.32 -8.01
N SER A 123 2.92 9.31 -8.81
CA SER A 123 3.52 10.51 -9.39
C SER A 123 4.04 10.18 -10.79
N PRO A 124 3.94 11.08 -11.77
CA PRO A 124 4.58 10.92 -13.07
C PRO A 124 6.10 10.92 -12.98
N ASP A 125 6.65 11.55 -11.95
CA ASP A 125 8.09 11.56 -11.65
C ASP A 125 8.41 10.66 -10.47
N ARG A 126 9.27 9.64 -10.69
CA ARG A 126 9.72 8.69 -9.67
C ARG A 126 10.58 9.32 -8.57
N PHE A 127 11.17 10.48 -8.83
CA PHE A 127 11.98 11.25 -7.88
C PHE A 127 11.24 12.45 -7.31
N SER A 128 9.92 12.48 -7.45
CA SER A 128 9.10 13.52 -6.83
C SER A 128 9.36 13.60 -5.32
N PRO A 129 9.45 14.81 -4.74
CA PRO A 129 9.63 14.98 -3.29
C PRO A 129 8.56 14.26 -2.45
N SER A 130 7.37 14.05 -3.02
CA SER A 130 6.29 13.30 -2.36
C SER A 130 6.58 11.79 -2.22
N LEU A 131 7.56 11.27 -2.98
CA LEU A 131 7.99 9.86 -2.97
C LEU A 131 9.35 9.66 -2.30
N ILE A 132 9.94 10.70 -1.72
CA ILE A 132 11.20 10.65 -0.98
C ILE A 132 10.90 10.93 0.49
N LEU A 133 11.35 10.03 1.37
CA LEU A 133 11.26 10.19 2.82
C LEU A 133 12.64 10.53 3.39
N GLU A 134 12.73 11.61 4.15
CA GLU A 134 13.94 12.10 4.83
C GLU A 134 13.70 12.38 6.31
#